data_274f528323e5fda853e5f3678f6db527
#
_entry.id   274f528323e5fda853e5f3678f6db527
#
_cell.length_a   1.000
_cell.length_b   1.000
_cell.length_c   1.000
_cell.angle_alpha   90.00
_cell.angle_beta   90.00
_cell.angle_gamma   90.00
#
_symmetry.space_group_name_H-M   'P 1'
#
loop_
_entity.id
_entity.type
_entity.pdbx_description
1 polymer ?
#
loop_
_entity_poly.entity_id
_entity_poly.type
_entity_poly.pdbx_seq_one_letter_code
_entity_poly.pdbx_strand_id
1 'polypeptide(L)'
;VMSMVEPGQTTGELDALAEKRIREMGATPSFKGYHGFPASICASINNEVVHGIPNAKRVIHKGDLLKVDTGAYFEGYHGDSCITVCVGESSAEAQTLSRVAQESLMAGLSQVKAGNTLLDIAGAVEDHVKANGFSVVEDYTGHGVGRNLHEEPSVFNFRTDELPNVTLRPGMTLAIEPILNAGSKACRTLKDRWTVVTRDGSLSAQWEHTVLVTSDGCEILTDRGD
;
A
#
# COMPACT_ATOMS: atom_id res chain seq x y z
N VAL A 1 -4.64 -6.81 -11.43
CA VAL A 1 -3.20 -6.52 -11.62
C VAL A 1 -2.33 -7.72 -11.27
N MET A 2 -2.57 -8.43 -10.15
CA MET A 2 -1.77 -9.62 -9.75
C MET A 2 -1.59 -10.63 -10.88
N SER A 3 -2.69 -11.01 -11.57
CA SER A 3 -2.67 -11.95 -12.69
C SER A 3 -1.97 -11.43 -13.96
N MET A 4 -1.50 -10.18 -13.94
CA MET A 4 -0.82 -9.52 -15.07
C MET A 4 0.69 -9.43 -14.85
N VAL A 5 1.20 -9.80 -13.66
CA VAL A 5 2.62 -9.73 -13.33
C VAL A 5 3.32 -11.00 -13.82
N GLU A 6 4.24 -10.84 -14.77
CA GLU A 6 5.03 -11.93 -15.33
C GLU A 6 6.54 -11.63 -15.27
N PRO A 7 7.39 -12.63 -14.97
CA PRO A 7 8.83 -12.47 -15.10
C PRO A 7 9.22 -12.13 -16.53
N GLY A 8 10.13 -11.18 -16.70
CA GLY A 8 10.58 -10.71 -18.02
C GLY A 8 9.82 -9.48 -18.53
N GLN A 9 8.64 -9.19 -17.97
CA GLN A 9 7.91 -7.96 -18.24
C GLN A 9 8.63 -6.75 -17.60
N THR A 10 8.51 -5.58 -18.19
CA THR A 10 9.00 -4.35 -17.57
C THR A 10 7.92 -3.70 -16.70
N THR A 11 8.34 -2.94 -15.68
CA THR A 11 7.39 -2.17 -14.86
C THR A 11 6.62 -1.13 -15.69
N GLY A 12 7.21 -0.62 -16.80
CA GLY A 12 6.53 0.27 -17.73
C GLY A 12 5.43 -0.42 -18.54
N GLU A 13 5.62 -1.69 -18.95
CA GLU A 13 4.57 -2.47 -19.60
C GLU A 13 3.44 -2.78 -18.63
N LEU A 14 3.76 -3.07 -17.36
CA LEU A 14 2.75 -3.28 -16.31
C LEU A 14 1.92 -2.01 -16.08
N ASP A 15 2.54 -0.84 -16.02
CA ASP A 15 1.87 0.46 -15.92
C ASP A 15 0.90 0.69 -17.08
N ALA A 16 1.36 0.45 -18.32
CA ALA A 16 0.53 0.61 -19.51
C ALA A 16 -0.70 -0.32 -19.50
N LEU A 17 -0.52 -1.57 -19.05
CA LEU A 17 -1.60 -2.53 -18.91
C LEU A 17 -2.60 -2.12 -17.82
N ALA A 18 -2.10 -1.65 -16.67
CA ALA A 18 -2.93 -1.17 -15.58
C ALA A 18 -3.74 0.07 -15.99
N GLU A 19 -3.11 1.06 -16.64
CA GLU A 19 -3.80 2.25 -17.17
C GLU A 19 -4.90 1.86 -18.15
N LYS A 20 -4.57 0.99 -19.11
CA LYS A 20 -5.55 0.49 -20.08
C LYS A 20 -6.75 -0.13 -19.38
N ARG A 21 -6.51 -1.00 -18.40
CA ARG A 21 -7.58 -1.70 -17.67
C ARG A 21 -8.44 -0.74 -16.84
N ILE A 22 -7.84 0.21 -16.14
CA ILE A 22 -8.56 1.25 -15.38
C ILE A 22 -9.50 2.02 -16.32
N ARG A 23 -9.01 2.44 -17.49
CA ARG A 23 -9.80 3.20 -18.47
C ARG A 23 -10.91 2.37 -19.13
N GLU A 24 -10.66 1.09 -19.43
CA GLU A 24 -11.67 0.18 -19.96
C GLU A 24 -12.84 -0.03 -18.99
N MET A 25 -12.58 0.09 -17.68
CA MET A 25 -13.61 0.03 -16.63
C MET A 25 -14.32 1.37 -16.39
N GLY A 26 -14.05 2.40 -17.21
CA GLY A 26 -14.68 3.73 -17.10
C GLY A 26 -14.08 4.62 -16.02
N ALA A 27 -12.98 4.21 -15.41
CA ALA A 27 -12.25 5.00 -14.40
C ALA A 27 -11.04 5.74 -14.99
N THR A 28 -10.41 6.59 -14.18
CA THR A 28 -9.13 7.22 -14.50
C THR A 28 -8.09 6.89 -13.43
N PRO A 29 -6.80 6.71 -13.79
CA PRO A 29 -5.74 6.50 -12.80
C PRO A 29 -5.64 7.71 -11.85
N SER A 30 -5.68 7.47 -10.54
CA SER A 30 -5.62 8.53 -9.53
C SER A 30 -4.23 9.15 -9.42
N PHE A 31 -3.18 8.35 -9.65
CA PHE A 31 -1.79 8.79 -9.43
C PHE A 31 -1.21 9.60 -10.57
N LYS A 32 -1.64 9.35 -11.82
CA LYS A 32 -1.07 10.00 -13.01
C LYS A 32 -1.31 11.50 -13.00
N GLY A 33 -0.24 12.26 -12.83
CA GLY A 33 -0.28 13.73 -12.70
C GLY A 33 -0.47 14.25 -11.27
N TYR A 34 -0.79 13.38 -10.30
CA TYR A 34 -0.96 13.79 -8.90
C TYR A 34 0.38 14.27 -8.34
N HIS A 35 0.44 15.54 -7.93
CA HIS A 35 1.69 16.24 -7.54
C HIS A 35 2.85 16.06 -8.53
N GLY A 36 2.54 15.75 -9.81
CA GLY A 36 3.53 15.54 -10.87
C GLY A 36 4.05 14.10 -10.98
N PHE A 37 3.43 13.13 -10.30
CA PHE A 37 3.77 11.71 -10.49
C PHE A 37 3.52 11.28 -11.94
N PRO A 38 4.48 10.62 -12.62
CA PRO A 38 4.41 10.47 -14.08
C PRO A 38 3.63 9.25 -14.57
N ALA A 39 3.20 8.34 -13.69
CA ALA A 39 2.67 7.03 -14.05
C ALA A 39 1.28 6.76 -13.43
N SER A 40 0.63 5.69 -13.87
CA SER A 40 -0.72 5.32 -13.45
C SER A 40 -0.74 4.45 -12.19
N ILE A 41 0.38 3.72 -11.95
CA ILE A 41 0.60 2.90 -10.75
C ILE A 41 1.96 3.23 -10.14
N CYS A 42 2.19 2.84 -8.88
CA CYS A 42 3.53 2.68 -8.36
C CYS A 42 3.96 1.21 -8.50
N ALA A 43 5.20 0.98 -8.96
CA ALA A 43 5.77 -0.37 -9.10
C ALA A 43 7.13 -0.41 -8.38
N SER A 44 7.10 -0.82 -7.12
CA SER A 44 8.26 -0.79 -6.21
C SER A 44 8.83 -2.19 -6.04
N ILE A 45 10.10 -2.42 -6.43
CA ILE A 45 10.75 -3.74 -6.43
C ILE A 45 11.71 -3.89 -5.24
N ASN A 46 11.63 -5.02 -4.54
CA ASN A 46 12.54 -5.45 -3.47
C ASN A 46 12.68 -4.41 -2.34
N ASN A 47 13.81 -3.72 -2.29
CA ASN A 47 14.13 -2.71 -1.28
C ASN A 47 13.50 -1.33 -1.55
N GLU A 48 12.76 -1.16 -2.64
CA GLU A 48 11.93 0.01 -2.81
C GLU A 48 10.72 -0.10 -1.90
N VAL A 49 10.49 0.91 -1.10
CA VAL A 49 9.43 0.96 -0.09
C VAL A 49 8.10 1.32 -0.74
N VAL A 50 8.03 2.54 -1.33
CA VAL A 50 6.85 3.09 -2.00
C VAL A 50 7.26 3.97 -3.19
N HIS A 51 6.29 4.35 -4.00
CA HIS A 51 6.38 5.34 -5.07
C HIS A 51 7.42 4.99 -6.16
N GLY A 52 7.72 3.70 -6.37
CA GLY A 52 8.59 3.27 -7.47
C GLY A 52 7.98 3.68 -8.81
N ILE A 53 8.72 4.50 -9.59
CA ILE A 53 8.25 4.97 -10.90
C ILE A 53 8.40 3.84 -11.92
N PRO A 54 7.31 3.39 -12.57
CA PRO A 54 7.37 2.45 -13.68
C PRO A 54 8.30 2.90 -14.80
N ASN A 55 9.07 1.97 -15.36
CA ASN A 55 10.07 2.26 -16.37
C ASN A 55 10.16 1.15 -17.42
N ALA A 56 10.20 1.51 -18.72
CA ALA A 56 10.30 0.58 -19.84
C ALA A 56 11.62 -0.21 -19.90
N LYS A 57 12.64 0.18 -19.10
CA LYS A 57 13.94 -0.54 -19.01
C LYS A 57 14.06 -1.37 -17.74
N ARG A 58 13.07 -1.29 -16.85
CA ARG A 58 13.13 -2.00 -15.58
C ARG A 58 12.36 -3.31 -15.66
N VAL A 59 13.12 -4.39 -15.83
CA VAL A 59 12.60 -5.74 -15.96
C VAL A 59 12.27 -6.31 -14.58
N ILE A 60 11.13 -6.97 -14.49
CA ILE A 60 10.69 -7.76 -13.33
C ILE A 60 11.31 -9.16 -13.47
N HIS A 61 12.05 -9.59 -12.46
CA HIS A 61 12.73 -10.89 -12.48
C HIS A 61 12.04 -11.91 -11.58
N LYS A 62 12.21 -13.19 -11.92
CA LYS A 62 11.84 -14.28 -11.02
C LYS A 62 12.61 -14.12 -9.70
N GLY A 63 11.87 -14.18 -8.58
CA GLY A 63 12.41 -13.96 -7.24
C GLY A 63 12.19 -12.55 -6.70
N ASP A 64 11.80 -11.58 -7.53
CA ASP A 64 11.50 -10.23 -7.06
C ASP A 64 10.28 -10.20 -6.13
N LEU A 65 10.31 -9.29 -5.18
CA LEU A 65 9.18 -8.88 -4.37
C LEU A 65 8.67 -7.55 -4.93
N LEU A 66 7.52 -7.57 -5.62
CA LEU A 66 6.97 -6.41 -6.31
C LEU A 66 5.74 -5.88 -5.58
N LYS A 67 5.79 -4.63 -5.13
CA LYS A 67 4.62 -3.87 -4.68
C LYS A 67 3.99 -3.18 -5.89
N VAL A 68 2.70 -3.41 -6.10
CA VAL A 68 1.90 -2.72 -7.10
C VAL A 68 0.80 -1.97 -6.37
N ASP A 69 0.92 -0.66 -6.41
CA ASP A 69 0.01 0.26 -5.78
C ASP A 69 -0.79 1.00 -6.86
N THR A 70 -2.11 1.02 -6.70
CA THR A 70 -3.06 1.40 -7.77
C THR A 70 -4.22 2.20 -7.22
N GLY A 71 -4.29 3.47 -7.58
CA GLY A 71 -5.44 4.32 -7.34
C GLY A 71 -6.33 4.50 -8.57
N ALA A 72 -7.64 4.44 -8.38
CA ALA A 72 -8.62 4.66 -9.44
C ALA A 72 -9.67 5.70 -9.02
N TYR A 73 -9.96 6.64 -9.93
CA TYR A 73 -11.03 7.63 -9.76
C TYR A 73 -12.23 7.25 -10.62
N PHE A 74 -13.36 7.05 -9.97
CA PHE A 74 -14.60 6.64 -10.60
C PHE A 74 -15.81 7.35 -9.98
N GLU A 75 -16.68 7.91 -10.79
CA GLU A 75 -17.93 8.58 -10.37
C GLU A 75 -17.77 9.61 -9.23
N GLY A 76 -16.65 10.31 -9.21
CA GLY A 76 -16.41 11.38 -8.23
C GLY A 76 -15.66 10.96 -6.97
N TYR A 77 -15.19 9.69 -6.89
CA TYR A 77 -14.49 9.14 -5.74
C TYR A 77 -13.21 8.41 -6.15
N HIS A 78 -12.24 8.42 -5.25
CA HIS A 78 -11.02 7.63 -5.34
C HIS A 78 -11.15 6.34 -4.54
N GLY A 79 -10.56 5.25 -5.08
CA GLY A 79 -10.24 4.06 -4.33
C GLY A 79 -8.75 3.80 -4.47
N ASP A 80 -8.10 3.37 -3.40
CA ASP A 80 -6.67 3.11 -3.32
C ASP A 80 -6.38 1.72 -2.79
N SER A 81 -5.35 1.05 -3.33
CA SER A 81 -5.09 -0.35 -2.99
C SER A 81 -3.70 -0.79 -3.44
N CYS A 82 -2.96 -1.40 -2.54
CA CYS A 82 -1.64 -1.97 -2.81
C CYS A 82 -1.58 -3.47 -2.51
N ILE A 83 -0.81 -4.18 -3.33
CA ILE A 83 -0.48 -5.58 -3.12
C ILE A 83 1.02 -5.81 -3.25
N THR A 84 1.53 -6.80 -2.52
CA THR A 84 2.89 -7.30 -2.69
C THR A 84 2.86 -8.67 -3.34
N VAL A 85 3.48 -8.79 -4.51
CA VAL A 85 3.55 -10.01 -5.32
C VAL A 85 4.95 -10.62 -5.21
N CYS A 86 5.01 -11.89 -4.81
CA CYS A 86 6.21 -12.71 -4.96
C CYS A 86 6.28 -13.22 -6.41
N VAL A 87 7.22 -12.73 -7.19
CA VAL A 87 7.32 -13.04 -8.64
C VAL A 87 7.97 -14.40 -8.85
N GLY A 88 7.16 -15.39 -9.16
CA GLY A 88 7.62 -16.77 -9.29
C GLY A 88 8.17 -17.33 -7.97
N GLU A 89 9.31 -18.01 -8.00
CA GLU A 89 9.92 -18.63 -6.83
C GLU A 89 10.81 -17.62 -6.10
N SER A 90 10.29 -17.06 -5.01
CA SER A 90 10.95 -16.03 -4.21
C SER A 90 11.58 -16.65 -2.95
N SER A 91 12.48 -15.90 -2.29
CA SER A 91 13.10 -16.32 -1.03
C SER A 91 12.06 -16.51 0.10
N ALA A 92 12.39 -17.36 1.07
CA ALA A 92 11.53 -17.55 2.26
C ALA A 92 11.32 -16.24 3.04
N GLU A 93 12.33 -15.35 3.07
CA GLU A 93 12.23 -14.03 3.68
C GLU A 93 11.21 -13.16 2.95
N ALA A 94 11.24 -13.09 1.60
CA ALA A 94 10.30 -12.32 0.81
C ALA A 94 8.86 -12.82 0.99
N GLN A 95 8.66 -14.14 0.98
CA GLN A 95 7.35 -14.74 1.20
C GLN A 95 6.82 -14.45 2.61
N THR A 96 7.68 -14.56 3.62
CA THR A 96 7.31 -14.27 5.03
C THR A 96 6.98 -12.80 5.20
N LEU A 97 7.79 -11.89 4.65
CA LEU A 97 7.56 -10.45 4.75
C LEU A 97 6.24 -10.04 4.10
N SER A 98 5.96 -10.54 2.87
CA SER A 98 4.70 -10.24 2.18
C SER A 98 3.49 -10.77 2.96
N ARG A 99 3.56 -12.01 3.47
CA ARG A 99 2.50 -12.62 4.28
C ARG A 99 2.25 -11.82 5.56
N VAL A 100 3.31 -11.45 6.29
CA VAL A 100 3.18 -10.66 7.54
C VAL A 100 2.62 -9.27 7.26
N ALA A 101 2.97 -8.64 6.14
CA ALA A 101 2.39 -7.36 5.73
C ALA A 101 0.87 -7.51 5.47
N GLN A 102 0.44 -8.55 4.76
CA GLN A 102 -0.97 -8.84 4.55
C GLN A 102 -1.72 -9.12 5.87
N GLU A 103 -1.14 -9.98 6.70
CA GLU A 103 -1.71 -10.31 8.01
C GLU A 103 -1.80 -9.09 8.93
N SER A 104 -0.81 -8.18 8.89
CA SER A 104 -0.84 -6.94 9.67
C SER A 104 -1.93 -5.97 9.19
N LEU A 105 -2.19 -5.90 7.88
CA LEU A 105 -3.34 -5.19 7.33
C LEU A 105 -4.64 -5.76 7.89
N MET A 106 -4.83 -7.08 7.84
CA MET A 106 -6.03 -7.73 8.36
C MET A 106 -6.19 -7.53 9.87
N ALA A 107 -5.08 -7.53 10.64
CA ALA A 107 -5.10 -7.20 12.06
C ALA A 107 -5.59 -5.76 12.30
N GLY A 108 -5.10 -4.78 11.52
CA GLY A 108 -5.58 -3.40 11.54
C GLY A 108 -7.07 -3.31 11.18
N LEU A 109 -7.50 -3.96 10.09
CA LEU A 109 -8.89 -3.96 9.63
C LEU A 109 -9.85 -4.53 10.69
N SER A 110 -9.43 -5.50 11.49
CA SER A 110 -10.24 -6.05 12.58
C SER A 110 -10.61 -5.03 13.66
N GLN A 111 -9.86 -3.92 13.74
CA GLN A 111 -10.12 -2.80 14.65
C GLN A 111 -11.00 -1.71 14.04
N VAL A 112 -11.29 -1.77 12.74
CA VAL A 112 -12.08 -0.74 12.05
C VAL A 112 -13.56 -0.96 12.33
N LYS A 113 -14.06 -0.23 13.33
CA LYS A 113 -15.49 -0.17 13.68
C LYS A 113 -15.80 1.12 14.43
N ALA A 114 -17.06 1.50 14.45
CA ALA A 114 -17.52 2.68 15.18
C ALA A 114 -17.14 2.60 16.67
N GLY A 115 -16.59 3.70 17.19
CA GLY A 115 -16.19 3.83 18.59
C GLY A 115 -14.74 3.44 18.89
N ASN A 116 -14.10 2.63 18.07
CA ASN A 116 -12.65 2.45 18.10
C ASN A 116 -11.96 3.71 17.58
N THR A 117 -10.64 3.76 17.68
CA THR A 117 -9.81 4.90 17.33
C THR A 117 -8.73 4.51 16.31
N LEU A 118 -8.07 5.51 15.72
CA LEU A 118 -6.91 5.27 14.84
C LEU A 118 -5.76 4.56 15.57
N LEU A 119 -5.58 4.81 16.88
CA LEU A 119 -4.55 4.12 17.66
C LEU A 119 -4.87 2.63 17.90
N ASP A 120 -6.14 2.22 17.87
CA ASP A 120 -6.50 0.80 17.93
C ASP A 120 -6.05 0.08 16.65
N ILE A 121 -6.23 0.71 15.47
CA ILE A 121 -5.72 0.21 14.18
C ILE A 121 -4.20 0.15 14.22
N ALA A 122 -3.55 1.28 14.52
CA ALA A 122 -2.10 1.41 14.58
C ALA A 122 -1.46 0.38 15.51
N GLY A 123 -2.05 0.19 16.69
CA GLY A 123 -1.58 -0.76 17.67
C GLY A 123 -1.66 -2.21 17.21
N ALA A 124 -2.76 -2.60 16.56
CA ALA A 124 -2.94 -3.95 16.04
C ALA A 124 -1.94 -4.27 14.92
N VAL A 125 -1.70 -3.31 14.02
CA VAL A 125 -0.68 -3.43 12.96
C VAL A 125 0.71 -3.58 13.57
N GLU A 126 1.10 -2.64 14.43
CA GLU A 126 2.45 -2.60 15.03
C GLU A 126 2.77 -3.86 15.84
N ASP A 127 1.82 -4.32 16.68
CA ASP A 127 2.01 -5.52 17.49
C ASP A 127 2.21 -6.77 16.63
N HIS A 128 1.42 -6.91 15.55
CA HIS A 128 1.57 -8.03 14.63
C HIS A 128 2.93 -8.01 13.92
N VAL A 129 3.35 -6.85 13.43
CA VAL A 129 4.64 -6.67 12.72
C VAL A 129 5.81 -6.98 13.65
N LYS A 130 5.83 -6.39 14.85
CA LYS A 130 6.89 -6.59 15.86
C LYS A 130 6.98 -8.03 16.33
N ALA A 131 5.84 -8.70 16.53
CA ALA A 131 5.81 -10.12 16.94
C ALA A 131 6.45 -11.05 15.89
N ASN A 132 6.48 -10.63 14.62
CA ASN A 132 7.12 -11.37 13.53
C ASN A 132 8.56 -10.89 13.21
N GLY A 133 9.13 -9.98 14.01
CA GLY A 133 10.52 -9.53 13.91
C GLY A 133 10.82 -8.54 12.79
N PHE A 134 9.78 -7.89 12.23
CA PHE A 134 9.91 -6.87 11.19
C PHE A 134 9.75 -5.46 11.75
N SER A 135 10.08 -4.44 10.94
CA SER A 135 9.95 -3.03 11.29
C SER A 135 8.81 -2.39 10.52
N VAL A 136 7.98 -1.58 11.20
CA VAL A 136 7.01 -0.71 10.56
C VAL A 136 7.72 0.54 10.05
N VAL A 137 7.45 0.94 8.81
CA VAL A 137 7.91 2.23 8.26
C VAL A 137 7.08 3.35 8.87
N GLU A 138 7.74 4.38 9.38
CA GLU A 138 7.08 5.50 10.11
C GLU A 138 6.96 6.78 9.28
N ASP A 139 7.71 6.88 8.17
CA ASP A 139 7.74 8.07 7.31
C ASP A 139 6.49 8.20 6.40
N TYR A 140 5.68 7.14 6.30
CA TYR A 140 4.49 7.07 5.44
C TYR A 140 3.31 6.47 6.21
N THR A 141 2.12 6.97 5.90
CA THR A 141 0.89 6.63 6.62
C THR A 141 -0.24 6.37 5.66
N GLY A 142 -1.24 5.62 6.06
CA GLY A 142 -2.55 5.63 5.44
C GLY A 142 -3.26 6.97 5.65
N HIS A 143 -4.43 7.12 5.05
CA HIS A 143 -5.13 8.40 4.99
C HIS A 143 -6.65 8.21 4.81
N GLY A 144 -7.40 9.27 5.04
CA GLY A 144 -8.75 9.38 4.52
C GLY A 144 -8.72 9.37 2.98
N VAL A 145 -9.71 8.78 2.35
CA VAL A 145 -9.85 8.75 0.90
C VAL A 145 -11.31 8.96 0.52
N GLY A 146 -11.57 9.72 -0.54
CA GLY A 146 -12.94 10.03 -0.93
C GLY A 146 -12.99 10.83 -2.22
N ARG A 147 -13.45 12.08 -2.15
CA ARG A 147 -13.44 12.98 -3.31
C ARG A 147 -12.04 13.43 -3.71
N ASN A 148 -11.14 13.48 -2.73
CA ASN A 148 -9.71 13.64 -2.98
C ASN A 148 -9.01 12.32 -2.72
N LEU A 149 -7.87 12.10 -3.37
CA LEU A 149 -7.05 10.90 -3.19
C LEU A 149 -6.55 10.81 -1.74
N HIS A 150 -6.05 11.91 -1.20
CA HIS A 150 -5.66 12.02 0.20
C HIS A 150 -6.56 13.02 0.94
N GLU A 151 -7.18 12.56 2.00
CA GLU A 151 -8.01 13.34 2.91
C GLU A 151 -7.58 13.08 4.36
N GLU A 152 -7.96 13.95 5.27
CA GLU A 152 -7.87 13.67 6.70
C GLU A 152 -8.84 12.55 7.13
N PRO A 153 -8.49 11.77 8.15
CA PRO A 153 -7.28 11.83 8.94
C PRO A 153 -6.12 11.01 8.36
N SER A 154 -4.86 11.32 8.78
CA SER A 154 -3.74 10.39 8.59
C SER A 154 -3.95 9.13 9.45
N VAL A 155 -3.68 7.96 8.87
CA VAL A 155 -3.86 6.64 9.52
C VAL A 155 -2.50 6.00 9.74
N PHE A 156 -1.96 6.10 10.96
CA PHE A 156 -0.66 5.51 11.28
C PHE A 156 -0.73 3.99 11.40
N ASN A 157 0.39 3.34 11.10
CA ASN A 157 0.58 1.89 11.23
C ASN A 157 1.40 1.53 12.49
N PHE A 158 1.63 2.51 13.35
CA PHE A 158 2.38 2.40 14.61
C PHE A 158 1.80 3.38 15.64
N ARG A 159 2.01 3.11 16.93
CA ARG A 159 1.55 3.99 18.01
C ARG A 159 2.36 5.28 18.03
N THR A 160 1.66 6.41 18.05
CA THR A 160 2.25 7.75 18.15
C THR A 160 1.30 8.67 18.90
N ASP A 161 1.87 9.67 19.57
CA ASP A 161 1.16 10.78 20.21
C ASP A 161 1.31 12.10 19.43
N GLU A 162 1.95 12.06 18.26
CA GLU A 162 2.21 13.24 17.43
C GLU A 162 0.94 13.81 16.78
N LEU A 163 -0.11 12.97 16.62
CA LEU A 163 -1.38 13.40 16.04
C LEU A 163 -2.57 13.05 16.95
N PRO A 164 -3.68 13.80 16.80
CA PRO A 164 -4.90 13.50 17.53
C PRO A 164 -5.40 12.08 17.27
N ASN A 165 -5.73 11.35 18.32
CA ASN A 165 -6.37 10.05 18.21
C ASN A 165 -7.85 10.23 17.84
N VAL A 166 -8.18 10.02 16.57
CA VAL A 166 -9.53 10.22 16.03
C VAL A 166 -10.39 8.98 16.30
N THR A 167 -11.60 9.20 16.84
CA THR A 167 -12.62 8.15 16.99
C THR A 167 -13.26 7.84 15.65
N LEU A 168 -13.30 6.56 15.29
CA LEU A 168 -13.92 6.08 14.05
C LEU A 168 -15.44 6.23 14.10
N ARG A 169 -16.03 6.70 13.00
CA ARG A 169 -17.47 6.92 12.85
C ARG A 169 -17.95 6.24 11.57
N PRO A 170 -19.18 5.67 11.56
CA PRO A 170 -19.77 5.14 10.34
C PRO A 170 -19.77 6.17 9.21
N GLY A 171 -19.44 5.74 8.01
CA GLY A 171 -19.33 6.58 6.82
C GLY A 171 -17.93 7.14 6.56
N MET A 172 -16.96 7.00 7.47
CA MET A 172 -15.56 7.30 7.17
C MET A 172 -15.01 6.29 6.18
N THR A 173 -14.27 6.76 5.17
CA THR A 173 -13.52 5.93 4.22
C THR A 173 -12.03 6.17 4.42
N LEU A 174 -11.27 5.09 4.60
CA LEU A 174 -9.86 5.12 4.98
C LEU A 174 -9.05 4.18 4.09
N ALA A 175 -7.89 4.62 3.65
CA ALA A 175 -6.82 3.77 3.14
C ALA A 175 -5.96 3.30 4.32
N ILE A 176 -5.88 2.00 4.53
CA ILE A 176 -5.07 1.39 5.59
C ILE A 176 -3.99 0.57 4.89
N GLU A 177 -2.73 0.96 5.10
CA GLU A 177 -1.60 0.55 4.25
C GLU A 177 -0.32 0.27 5.06
N PRO A 178 -0.26 -0.78 5.87
CA PRO A 178 0.97 -1.13 6.56
C PRO A 178 2.12 -1.37 5.59
N ILE A 179 3.23 -0.69 5.86
CA ILE A 179 4.48 -0.78 5.12
C ILE A 179 5.55 -1.32 6.06
N LEU A 180 6.16 -2.43 5.67
CA LEU A 180 7.11 -3.18 6.49
C LEU A 180 8.47 -3.26 5.81
N ASN A 181 9.54 -3.15 6.62
CA ASN A 181 10.90 -3.47 6.19
C ASN A 181 11.42 -4.72 6.90
N ALA A 182 12.15 -5.57 6.18
CA ALA A 182 12.80 -6.74 6.76
C ALA A 182 13.94 -6.36 7.73
N GLY A 183 14.54 -5.19 7.54
CA GLY A 183 15.58 -4.62 8.38
C GLY A 183 15.11 -3.40 9.17
N SER A 184 15.88 -2.31 9.09
CA SER A 184 15.58 -1.06 9.76
C SER A 184 14.38 -0.34 9.14
N LYS A 185 13.60 0.36 9.98
CA LYS A 185 12.52 1.24 9.52
C LYS A 185 12.98 2.45 8.69
N ALA A 186 14.26 2.78 8.71
CA ALA A 186 14.81 3.98 8.08
C ALA A 186 14.77 3.92 6.56
N CYS A 187 14.21 4.96 5.95
CA CYS A 187 14.05 5.11 4.51
C CYS A 187 14.83 6.30 3.96
N ARG A 188 14.94 6.39 2.65
CA ARG A 188 15.44 7.57 1.94
C ARG A 188 14.81 7.67 0.55
N THR A 189 14.51 8.89 0.10
CA THR A 189 14.04 9.15 -1.26
C THR A 189 15.22 9.20 -2.23
N LEU A 190 15.03 8.65 -3.42
CA LEU A 190 16.02 8.68 -4.52
C LEU A 190 16.04 10.05 -5.24
N LYS A 191 16.99 10.22 -6.17
CA LYS A 191 17.17 11.46 -6.95
C LYS A 191 15.98 11.81 -7.85
N ASP A 192 15.14 10.85 -8.20
CA ASP A 192 13.89 11.05 -8.95
C ASP A 192 12.82 11.77 -8.14
N ARG A 193 13.04 11.96 -6.83
CA ARG A 193 12.18 12.65 -5.86
C ARG A 193 10.87 11.92 -5.54
N TRP A 194 10.74 10.66 -5.97
CA TRP A 194 9.57 9.82 -5.74
C TRP A 194 9.94 8.50 -5.09
N THR A 195 10.79 7.71 -5.74
CA THR A 195 11.11 6.36 -5.28
C THR A 195 11.78 6.40 -3.91
N VAL A 196 11.15 5.74 -2.96
CA VAL A 196 11.64 5.59 -1.59
C VAL A 196 12.27 4.21 -1.45
N VAL A 197 13.44 4.13 -0.84
CA VAL A 197 14.14 2.86 -0.61
C VAL A 197 14.54 2.71 0.86
N THR A 198 14.65 1.46 1.32
CA THR A 198 15.26 1.16 2.63
C THR A 198 16.71 1.64 2.67
N ARG A 199 17.17 2.17 3.81
CA ARG A 199 18.56 2.65 3.93
C ARG A 199 19.59 1.54 3.96
N ASP A 200 19.21 0.40 4.51
CA ASP A 200 20.08 -0.78 4.69
C ASP A 200 20.02 -1.76 3.52
N GLY A 201 19.16 -1.51 2.53
CA GLY A 201 18.98 -2.39 1.35
C GLY A 201 18.09 -3.62 1.63
N SER A 202 17.48 -3.72 2.81
CA SER A 202 16.57 -4.81 3.16
C SER A 202 15.30 -4.78 2.32
N LEU A 203 14.61 -5.92 2.21
CA LEU A 203 13.32 -6.01 1.51
C LEU A 203 12.25 -5.18 2.21
N SER A 204 11.29 -4.68 1.42
CA SER A 204 10.11 -3.99 1.91
C SER A 204 8.84 -4.57 1.27
N ALA A 205 7.74 -4.64 2.03
CA ALA A 205 6.43 -5.06 1.57
C ALA A 205 5.35 -4.08 2.04
N GLN A 206 4.29 -3.95 1.24
CA GLN A 206 3.11 -3.13 1.53
C GLN A 206 1.87 -3.88 1.10
N TRP A 207 0.84 -3.83 1.93
CA TRP A 207 -0.52 -4.23 1.57
C TRP A 207 -1.50 -3.15 1.98
N GLU A 208 -2.52 -2.95 1.17
CA GLU A 208 -3.45 -1.86 1.40
C GLU A 208 -4.85 -2.20 0.95
N HIS A 209 -5.82 -1.68 1.70
CA HIS A 209 -7.22 -1.59 1.30
C HIS A 209 -7.83 -0.23 1.62
N THR A 210 -8.70 0.24 0.73
CA THR A 210 -9.71 1.25 1.07
C THR A 210 -10.87 0.56 1.75
N VAL A 211 -11.29 1.08 2.91
CA VAL A 211 -12.38 0.53 3.70
C VAL A 211 -13.41 1.59 4.10
N LEU A 212 -14.65 1.18 4.23
CA LEU A 212 -15.74 1.97 4.81
C LEU A 212 -15.97 1.53 6.26
N VAL A 213 -15.92 2.47 7.20
CA VAL A 213 -16.28 2.22 8.60
C VAL A 213 -17.80 2.04 8.71
N THR A 214 -18.23 0.93 9.31
CA THR A 214 -19.63 0.64 9.60
C THR A 214 -19.91 0.73 11.12
N SER A 215 -21.14 0.49 11.54
CA SER A 215 -21.52 0.50 12.96
C SER A 215 -20.82 -0.58 13.79
N ASP A 216 -20.54 -1.73 13.18
CA ASP A 216 -20.09 -2.96 13.83
C ASP A 216 -18.84 -3.57 13.24
N GLY A 217 -18.26 -2.93 12.20
CA GLY A 217 -17.04 -3.40 11.52
C GLY A 217 -16.62 -2.48 10.41
N CYS A 218 -16.07 -3.06 9.32
CA CYS A 218 -15.78 -2.34 8.09
C CYS A 218 -16.19 -3.16 6.86
N GLU A 219 -16.44 -2.44 5.78
CA GLU A 219 -16.57 -2.99 4.43
C GLU A 219 -15.30 -2.70 3.65
N ILE A 220 -14.69 -3.72 3.07
CA ILE A 220 -13.51 -3.56 2.20
C ILE A 220 -14.00 -3.16 0.81
N LEU A 221 -13.81 -1.89 0.44
CA LEU A 221 -14.26 -1.36 -0.85
C LEU A 221 -13.36 -1.79 -2.02
N THR A 222 -12.15 -2.19 -1.74
CA THR A 222 -11.16 -2.71 -2.70
C THR A 222 -10.96 -4.21 -2.57
N ASP A 223 -12.01 -4.94 -2.17
CA ASP A 223 -11.99 -6.40 -2.10
C ASP A 223 -11.69 -6.98 -3.49
N ARG A 224 -10.80 -7.96 -3.52
CA ARG A 224 -10.32 -8.59 -4.76
C ARG A 224 -10.97 -9.94 -5.04
N GLY A 225 -11.76 -10.46 -4.08
CA GLY A 225 -12.40 -11.76 -4.15
C GLY A 225 -11.42 -12.94 -4.04
N ASP A 226 -10.32 -12.76 -3.33
CA ASP A 226 -9.25 -13.74 -3.10
C ASP A 226 -9.64 -14.78 -2.04
#